data_c027c4e8061275963629d2f5e1103c4e
#
_entry.id   c027c4e8061275963629d2f5e1103c4e
#
_cell.length_a   1.000
_cell.length_b   1.000
_cell.length_c   1.000
_cell.angle_alpha   90.00
_cell.angle_beta   90.00
_cell.angle_gamma   90.00
#
_symmetry.space_group_name_H-M   'P 1'
#
loop_
_entity.id
_entity.type
_entity.pdbx_description
1 polymer ?
#
loop_
_entity_poly.entity_id
_entity_poly.type
_entity_poly.pdbx_seq_one_letter_code
_entity_poly.pdbx_strand_id
1 'polypeptide(L)'
;AGLLTPQQGRVQRGFTRCAVMFQQPRLLPWQRTLDNIALGLRAAGHARAQAREAAAQMGRRVGLDEAALQAWPHQLSGGMQSRAALARALVLSPELLLMDEPFAALDIGLKAQLQQLLLAETARHGSALLMITHDPAEALRLADRVLVLAGRPGRIVHEQRLSVAPAARS
;
A
#
# COMPACT_ATOMS: atom_id res chain seq x y z
N ALA A 1 -12.22 0.22 -5.51
CA ALA A 1 -11.90 1.65 -5.72
C ALA A 1 -13.04 2.40 -6.48
N GLY A 2 -13.89 1.69 -7.24
CA GLY A 2 -14.99 2.31 -7.99
C GLY A 2 -14.61 2.90 -9.33
N LEU A 3 -13.48 2.48 -9.86
CA LEU A 3 -13.01 2.88 -11.19
C LEU A 3 -13.80 2.21 -12.32
N LEU A 4 -14.38 1.04 -12.05
CA LEU A 4 -15.18 0.28 -12.99
C LEU A 4 -16.51 -0.12 -12.36
N THR A 5 -17.55 -0.21 -13.18
CA THR A 5 -18.85 -0.75 -12.81
C THR A 5 -18.85 -2.28 -13.07
N PRO A 6 -19.31 -3.13 -12.13
CA PRO A 6 -19.40 -4.54 -12.36
C PRO A 6 -20.42 -4.84 -13.47
N GLN A 7 -20.11 -5.81 -14.35
CA GLN A 7 -21.04 -6.25 -15.41
C GLN A 7 -22.23 -7.01 -14.84
N GLN A 8 -22.02 -7.71 -13.71
CA GLN A 8 -23.06 -8.44 -12.99
C GLN A 8 -22.85 -8.29 -11.48
N GLY A 9 -23.92 -8.37 -10.72
CA GLY A 9 -23.88 -8.22 -9.27
C GLY A 9 -23.75 -6.77 -8.81
N ARG A 10 -23.36 -6.58 -7.55
CA ARG A 10 -23.20 -5.26 -6.94
C ARG A 10 -21.99 -5.23 -6.00
N VAL A 11 -21.34 -4.07 -5.90
CA VAL A 11 -20.30 -3.79 -4.91
C VAL A 11 -20.90 -2.87 -3.84
N GLN A 12 -20.95 -3.36 -2.61
CA GLN A 12 -21.32 -2.55 -1.44
C GLN A 12 -20.05 -2.02 -0.79
N ARG A 13 -20.00 -0.72 -0.50
CA ARG A 13 -18.87 -0.07 0.14
C ARG A 13 -19.26 0.34 1.55
N GLY A 14 -18.54 -0.19 2.55
CA GLY A 14 -18.70 0.16 3.96
C GLY A 14 -17.56 1.02 4.50
N PHE A 15 -16.82 1.73 3.62
CA PHE A 15 -15.68 2.58 3.97
C PHE A 15 -15.79 3.95 3.30
N THR A 16 -15.23 4.96 3.94
CA THR A 16 -15.15 6.34 3.41
C THR A 16 -13.75 6.66 2.89
N ARG A 17 -12.68 6.16 3.57
CA ARG A 17 -11.30 6.41 3.19
C ARG A 17 -10.67 5.15 2.60
N CYS A 18 -10.31 5.25 1.33
CA CYS A 18 -9.63 4.17 0.60
C CYS A 18 -8.33 4.70 0.00
N ALA A 19 -7.24 3.98 0.21
CA ALA A 19 -5.98 4.22 -0.48
C ALA A 19 -5.69 3.09 -1.46
N VAL A 20 -5.05 3.43 -2.58
CA VAL A 20 -4.67 2.48 -3.61
C VAL A 20 -3.18 2.61 -3.90
N MET A 21 -2.46 1.50 -3.85
CA MET A 21 -1.10 1.39 -4.34
C MET A 21 -1.11 0.51 -5.59
N PHE A 22 -0.73 1.09 -6.71
CA PHE A 22 -0.61 0.40 -7.99
C PHE A 22 0.75 -0.28 -8.11
N GLN A 23 0.85 -1.30 -8.96
CA GLN A 23 2.10 -1.99 -9.30
C GLN A 23 3.21 -1.00 -9.73
N GLN A 24 2.86 -0.03 -10.58
CA GLN A 24 3.72 1.13 -10.82
C GLN A 24 3.46 2.21 -9.77
N PRO A 25 4.49 2.82 -9.17
CA PRO A 25 4.35 3.78 -8.07
C PRO A 25 3.47 5.00 -8.34
N ARG A 26 3.30 5.40 -9.61
CA ARG A 26 2.45 6.52 -10.04
C ARG A 26 2.68 7.79 -9.20
N LEU A 27 3.94 8.09 -8.93
CA LEU A 27 4.32 9.37 -8.31
C LEU A 27 4.14 10.48 -9.34
N LEU A 28 3.71 11.66 -8.87
CA LEU A 28 3.58 12.85 -9.71
C LEU A 28 4.98 13.37 -10.05
N PRO A 29 5.41 13.35 -11.32
CA PRO A 29 6.80 13.65 -11.70
C PRO A 29 7.18 15.12 -11.45
N TRP A 30 6.20 16.00 -11.33
CA TRP A 30 6.36 17.45 -11.06
C TRP A 30 6.26 17.81 -9.58
N GLN A 31 6.24 16.81 -8.68
CA GLN A 31 6.28 17.01 -7.22
C GLN A 31 7.45 16.26 -6.61
N ARG A 32 8.07 16.82 -5.57
CA ARG A 32 9.07 16.11 -4.78
C ARG A 32 8.45 14.92 -4.05
N THR A 33 9.25 13.97 -3.65
CA THR A 33 8.84 12.76 -2.94
C THR A 33 7.99 13.08 -1.71
N LEU A 34 8.43 14.03 -0.90
CA LEU A 34 7.70 14.47 0.28
C LEU A 34 6.30 15.00 -0.05
N ASP A 35 6.17 15.81 -1.11
CA ASP A 35 4.88 16.35 -1.53
C ASP A 35 3.99 15.28 -2.17
N ASN A 36 4.58 14.28 -2.84
CA ASN A 36 3.87 13.10 -3.29
C ASN A 36 3.26 12.30 -2.13
N ILE A 37 4.03 12.07 -1.06
CA ILE A 37 3.54 11.37 0.14
C ILE A 37 2.43 12.20 0.81
N ALA A 38 2.60 13.52 0.94
CA ALA A 38 1.65 14.42 1.57
C ALA A 38 0.35 14.65 0.77
N LEU A 39 0.29 14.22 -0.49
CA LEU A 39 -0.77 14.57 -1.45
C LEU A 39 -2.17 14.27 -0.92
N GLY A 40 -2.38 13.06 -0.40
CA GLY A 40 -3.69 12.62 0.09
C GLY A 40 -4.16 13.41 1.32
N LEU A 41 -3.25 13.72 2.26
CA LEU A 41 -3.57 14.54 3.44
C LEU A 41 -3.95 15.98 3.02
N ARG A 42 -3.25 16.55 2.03
CA ARG A 42 -3.60 17.87 1.49
C ARG A 42 -4.97 17.87 0.81
N ALA A 43 -5.26 16.82 0.04
CA ALA A 43 -6.57 16.65 -0.59
C ALA A 43 -7.69 16.47 0.45
N ALA A 44 -7.39 15.92 1.63
CA ALA A 44 -8.30 15.81 2.76
C ALA A 44 -8.42 17.10 3.60
N GLY A 45 -7.78 18.21 3.18
CA GLY A 45 -7.91 19.52 3.82
C GLY A 45 -6.90 19.80 4.94
N HIS A 46 -5.91 18.94 5.17
CA HIS A 46 -4.86 19.20 6.18
C HIS A 46 -3.98 20.39 5.77
N ALA A 47 -3.57 21.21 6.74
CA ALA A 47 -2.63 22.29 6.52
C ALA A 47 -1.32 21.76 5.93
N ARG A 48 -0.72 22.53 4.99
CA ARG A 48 0.48 22.10 4.25
C ARG A 48 1.62 21.66 5.16
N ALA A 49 1.89 22.41 6.23
CA ALA A 49 2.96 22.09 7.17
C ALA A 49 2.70 20.75 7.90
N GLN A 50 1.49 20.54 8.39
CA GLN A 50 1.10 19.31 9.07
C GLN A 50 1.15 18.10 8.14
N ALA A 51 0.65 18.23 6.89
CA ALA A 51 0.69 17.17 5.90
C ALA A 51 2.13 16.78 5.54
N ARG A 52 3.04 17.75 5.39
CA ARG A 52 4.47 17.52 5.11
C ARG A 52 5.18 16.85 6.30
N GLU A 53 4.90 17.28 7.53
CA GLU A 53 5.47 16.66 8.73
C GLU A 53 5.06 15.19 8.86
N ALA A 54 3.77 14.87 8.73
CA ALA A 54 3.29 13.49 8.74
C ALA A 54 3.89 12.67 7.58
N ALA A 55 4.01 13.26 6.39
CA ALA A 55 4.64 12.64 5.23
C ALA A 55 6.13 12.35 5.46
N ALA A 56 6.86 13.26 6.09
CA ALA A 56 8.27 13.07 6.41
C ALA A 56 8.45 11.93 7.43
N GLN A 57 7.63 11.89 8.47
CA GLN A 57 7.64 10.82 9.46
C GLN A 57 7.36 9.46 8.82
N MET A 58 6.31 9.35 7.99
CA MET A 58 6.00 8.10 7.30
C MET A 58 7.07 7.73 6.27
N GLY A 59 7.63 8.69 5.55
CA GLY A 59 8.73 8.48 4.62
C GLY A 59 9.97 7.88 5.30
N ARG A 60 10.35 8.41 6.47
CA ARG A 60 11.44 7.82 7.28
C ARG A 60 11.13 6.40 7.75
N ARG A 61 9.89 6.11 8.13
CA ARG A 61 9.45 4.77 8.56
C ARG A 61 9.53 3.72 7.45
N VAL A 62 9.32 4.11 6.18
CA VAL A 62 9.55 3.23 5.03
C VAL A 62 11.00 3.23 4.56
N GLY A 63 11.93 3.84 5.32
CA GLY A 63 13.37 3.83 5.04
C GLY A 63 13.82 4.83 3.97
N LEU A 64 13.07 5.92 3.74
CA LEU A 64 13.52 7.04 2.92
C LEU A 64 14.28 8.05 3.80
N ASP A 65 15.49 8.40 3.41
CA ASP A 65 16.27 9.45 4.05
C ASP A 65 15.81 10.85 3.61
N GLU A 66 16.41 11.88 4.20
CA GLU A 66 16.04 13.27 3.92
C GLU A 66 16.34 13.64 2.47
N ALA A 67 17.43 13.15 1.89
CA ALA A 67 17.79 13.39 0.50
C ALA A 67 16.72 12.81 -0.44
N ALA A 68 16.26 11.59 -0.19
CA ALA A 68 15.20 10.93 -0.96
C ALA A 68 13.86 11.67 -0.83
N LEU A 69 13.53 12.19 0.36
CA LEU A 69 12.31 12.97 0.57
C LEU A 69 12.31 14.28 -0.23
N GLN A 70 13.47 14.89 -0.43
CA GLN A 70 13.63 16.11 -1.22
C GLN A 70 13.84 15.83 -2.72
N ALA A 71 14.10 14.59 -3.11
CA ALA A 71 14.33 14.20 -4.50
C ALA A 71 13.05 14.23 -5.34
N TRP A 72 13.20 14.39 -6.65
CA TRP A 72 12.15 14.18 -7.64
C TRP A 72 11.99 12.68 -7.94
N PRO A 73 10.81 12.21 -8.38
CA PRO A 73 10.60 10.80 -8.67
C PRO A 73 11.63 10.16 -9.62
N HIS A 74 12.08 10.87 -10.65
CA HIS A 74 13.06 10.38 -11.61
C HIS A 74 14.48 10.23 -11.03
N GLN A 75 14.75 10.82 -9.86
CA GLN A 75 16.02 10.70 -9.14
C GLN A 75 16.05 9.52 -8.17
N LEU A 76 14.91 8.87 -7.96
CA LEU A 76 14.76 7.74 -7.05
C LEU A 76 14.97 6.41 -7.79
N SER A 77 15.58 5.42 -7.12
CA SER A 77 15.54 4.04 -7.59
C SER A 77 14.09 3.50 -7.61
N GLY A 78 13.84 2.42 -8.35
CA GLY A 78 12.51 1.80 -8.39
C GLY A 78 12.01 1.37 -7.01
N GLY A 79 12.88 0.81 -6.17
CA GLY A 79 12.56 0.47 -4.78
C GLY A 79 12.25 1.68 -3.92
N MET A 80 12.96 2.82 -4.10
CA MET A 80 12.64 4.07 -3.40
C MET A 80 11.30 4.65 -3.85
N GLN A 81 10.98 4.57 -5.13
CA GLN A 81 9.68 4.99 -5.65
C GLN A 81 8.54 4.14 -5.07
N SER A 82 8.72 2.81 -4.98
CA SER A 82 7.75 1.89 -4.37
C SER A 82 7.54 2.21 -2.89
N ARG A 83 8.61 2.51 -2.14
CA ARG A 83 8.53 2.94 -0.74
C ARG A 83 7.79 4.28 -0.58
N ALA A 84 8.02 5.23 -1.46
CA ALA A 84 7.30 6.50 -1.46
C ALA A 84 5.80 6.31 -1.76
N ALA A 85 5.45 5.40 -2.68
CA ALA A 85 4.06 5.05 -2.96
C ALA A 85 3.38 4.35 -1.77
N LEU A 86 4.10 3.46 -1.07
CA LEU A 86 3.64 2.83 0.16
C LEU A 86 3.41 3.88 1.26
N ALA A 87 4.36 4.78 1.48
CA ALA A 87 4.23 5.88 2.45
C ALA A 87 3.02 6.77 2.12
N ARG A 88 2.81 7.11 0.84
CA ARG A 88 1.65 7.89 0.38
C ARG A 88 0.32 7.20 0.68
N ALA A 89 0.27 5.88 0.60
CA ALA A 89 -0.94 5.12 0.91
C ALA A 89 -1.19 5.02 2.42
N LEU A 90 -0.13 4.78 3.21
CA LEU A 90 -0.23 4.57 4.66
C LEU A 90 -0.48 5.87 5.45
N VAL A 91 0.07 7.01 5.01
CA VAL A 91 -0.04 8.29 5.73
C VAL A 91 -1.49 8.77 5.90
N LEU A 92 -2.38 8.28 5.06
CA LEU A 92 -3.83 8.58 5.13
C LEU A 92 -4.56 7.82 6.23
N SER A 93 -3.93 6.81 6.86
CA SER A 93 -4.60 5.87 7.76
C SER A 93 -5.95 5.40 7.17
N PRO A 94 -5.95 4.77 6.00
CA PRO A 94 -7.17 4.43 5.27
C PRO A 94 -7.95 3.33 5.99
N GLU A 95 -9.28 3.30 5.84
CA GLU A 95 -10.13 2.20 6.29
C GLU A 95 -9.96 0.95 5.39
N LEU A 96 -9.70 1.17 4.10
CA LEU A 96 -9.38 0.12 3.13
C LEU A 96 -8.12 0.48 2.35
N LEU A 97 -7.16 -0.43 2.35
CA LEU A 97 -5.93 -0.36 1.57
C LEU A 97 -5.97 -1.40 0.45
N LEU A 98 -5.93 -0.95 -0.78
CA LEU A 98 -5.85 -1.79 -1.98
C LEU A 98 -4.42 -1.76 -2.51
N MET A 99 -3.79 -2.92 -2.71
CA MET A 99 -2.39 -3.01 -3.13
C MET A 99 -2.23 -3.99 -4.28
N ASP A 100 -1.54 -3.58 -5.31
CA ASP A 100 -1.23 -4.40 -6.48
C ASP A 100 0.29 -4.59 -6.56
N GLU A 101 0.77 -5.80 -6.24
CA GLU A 101 2.18 -6.21 -6.18
C GLU A 101 3.10 -5.23 -5.44
N PRO A 102 2.78 -4.84 -4.19
CA PRO A 102 3.43 -3.70 -3.51
C PRO A 102 4.93 -3.89 -3.25
N PHE A 103 5.40 -5.13 -3.22
CA PHE A 103 6.78 -5.46 -2.83
C PHE A 103 7.63 -6.04 -3.97
N ALA A 104 7.11 -6.09 -5.20
CA ALA A 104 7.80 -6.72 -6.34
C ALA A 104 9.16 -6.09 -6.69
N ALA A 105 9.34 -4.79 -6.44
CA ALA A 105 10.57 -4.04 -6.76
C ALA A 105 11.57 -3.94 -5.59
N LEU A 106 11.38 -4.71 -4.50
CA LEU A 106 12.16 -4.61 -3.28
C LEU A 106 13.09 -5.81 -3.07
N ASP A 107 14.24 -5.57 -2.47
CA ASP A 107 15.12 -6.63 -1.99
C ASP A 107 14.52 -7.38 -0.78
N ILE A 108 15.00 -8.60 -0.53
CA ILE A 108 14.42 -9.53 0.45
C ILE A 108 14.42 -8.94 1.88
N GLY A 109 15.50 -8.30 2.30
CA GLY A 109 15.62 -7.75 3.66
C GLY A 109 14.68 -6.59 3.91
N LEU A 110 14.63 -5.66 2.97
CA LEU A 110 13.74 -4.50 3.02
C LEU A 110 12.27 -4.90 2.90
N LYS A 111 11.97 -5.89 2.05
CA LYS A 111 10.63 -6.44 1.88
C LYS A 111 10.05 -6.93 3.23
N ALA A 112 10.82 -7.71 4.01
CA ALA A 112 10.38 -8.21 5.30
C ALA A 112 10.07 -7.08 6.29
N GLN A 113 10.93 -6.04 6.35
CA GLN A 113 10.71 -4.88 7.21
C GLN A 113 9.43 -4.10 6.84
N LEU A 114 9.22 -3.88 5.55
CA LEU A 114 8.03 -3.15 5.08
C LEU A 114 6.73 -3.96 5.23
N GLN A 115 6.79 -5.28 5.13
CA GLN A 115 5.66 -6.16 5.44
C GLN A 115 5.28 -6.07 6.94
N GLN A 116 6.26 -6.06 7.84
CA GLN A 116 6.02 -5.85 9.27
C GLN A 116 5.44 -4.46 9.55
N LEU A 117 5.97 -3.41 8.92
CA LEU A 117 5.42 -2.06 9.02
C LEU A 117 3.97 -2.01 8.54
N LEU A 118 3.65 -2.63 7.40
CA LEU A 118 2.29 -2.70 6.86
C LEU A 118 1.33 -3.36 7.85
N LEU A 119 1.70 -4.51 8.42
CA LEU A 119 0.89 -5.20 9.42
C LEU A 119 0.68 -4.35 10.68
N ALA A 120 1.73 -3.70 11.18
CA ALA A 120 1.63 -2.82 12.34
C ALA A 120 0.70 -1.63 12.09
N GLU A 121 0.81 -0.97 10.92
CA GLU A 121 -0.05 0.17 10.58
C GLU A 121 -1.50 -0.24 10.34
N THR A 122 -1.75 -1.36 9.65
CA THR A 122 -3.12 -1.85 9.43
C THR A 122 -3.78 -2.27 10.74
N ALA A 123 -3.05 -2.93 11.64
CA ALA A 123 -3.56 -3.29 12.96
C ALA A 123 -3.84 -2.05 13.83
N ARG A 124 -2.91 -1.08 13.84
CA ARG A 124 -3.03 0.17 14.62
C ARG A 124 -4.27 0.97 14.25
N HIS A 125 -4.62 1.02 12.97
CA HIS A 125 -5.71 1.84 12.44
C HIS A 125 -6.99 1.05 12.17
N GLY A 126 -7.00 -0.28 12.39
CA GLY A 126 -8.14 -1.14 12.06
C GLY A 126 -8.42 -1.19 10.55
N SER A 127 -7.39 -1.00 9.74
CA SER A 127 -7.52 -0.96 8.28
C SER A 127 -7.73 -2.35 7.70
N ALA A 128 -8.67 -2.51 6.79
CA ALA A 128 -8.77 -3.69 5.94
C ALA A 128 -7.73 -3.60 4.81
N LEU A 129 -7.07 -4.73 4.52
CA LEU A 129 -6.11 -4.86 3.43
C LEU A 129 -6.63 -5.82 2.37
N LEU A 130 -6.67 -5.39 1.11
CA LEU A 130 -6.84 -6.25 -0.06
C LEU A 130 -5.60 -6.13 -0.94
N MET A 131 -4.85 -7.21 -1.05
CA MET A 131 -3.58 -7.25 -1.78
C MET A 131 -3.65 -8.27 -2.91
N ILE A 132 -3.12 -7.90 -4.07
CA ILE A 132 -2.83 -8.81 -5.17
C ILE A 132 -1.33 -9.06 -5.16
N THR A 133 -0.93 -10.34 -5.19
CA THR A 133 0.46 -10.77 -5.31
C THR A 133 0.55 -12.08 -6.09
N HIS A 134 1.65 -12.30 -6.77
CA HIS A 134 2.00 -13.59 -7.37
C HIS A 134 2.94 -14.41 -6.47
N ASP A 135 3.33 -13.88 -5.31
CA ASP A 135 4.20 -14.55 -4.34
C ASP A 135 3.35 -15.23 -3.24
N PRO A 136 3.25 -16.59 -3.24
CA PRO A 136 2.49 -17.31 -2.23
C PRO A 136 2.99 -17.07 -0.80
N ALA A 137 4.30 -16.84 -0.62
CA ALA A 137 4.87 -16.59 0.71
C ALA A 137 4.39 -15.24 1.27
N GLU A 138 4.26 -14.21 0.43
CA GLU A 138 3.63 -12.94 0.83
C GLU A 138 2.17 -13.13 1.27
N ALA A 139 1.40 -13.84 0.44
CA ALA A 139 -0.01 -14.08 0.72
C ALA A 139 -0.18 -14.81 2.06
N LEU A 140 0.60 -15.88 2.29
CA LEU A 140 0.55 -16.65 3.52
C LEU A 140 1.01 -15.87 4.75
N ARG A 141 1.96 -14.94 4.59
CA ARG A 141 2.48 -14.13 5.70
C ARG A 141 1.54 -13.00 6.09
N LEU A 142 0.89 -12.36 5.12
CA LEU A 142 0.19 -11.08 5.33
C LEU A 142 -1.34 -11.21 5.43
N ALA A 143 -1.96 -12.26 4.86
CA ALA A 143 -3.40 -12.34 4.75
C ALA A 143 -4.03 -13.22 5.83
N ASP A 144 -5.26 -12.91 6.24
CA ASP A 144 -6.12 -13.81 7.01
C ASP A 144 -6.90 -14.76 6.10
N ARG A 145 -7.06 -14.35 4.85
CA ARG A 145 -7.81 -15.09 3.83
C ARG A 145 -7.12 -14.94 2.48
N VAL A 146 -6.83 -16.06 1.82
CA VAL A 146 -6.21 -16.12 0.50
C VAL A 146 -7.23 -16.63 -0.50
N LEU A 147 -7.36 -15.91 -1.63
CA LEU A 147 -8.17 -16.30 -2.77
C LEU A 147 -7.24 -16.55 -3.96
N VAL A 148 -7.33 -17.75 -4.55
CA VAL A 148 -6.55 -18.08 -5.75
C VAL A 148 -7.42 -17.86 -6.99
N LEU A 149 -6.93 -17.00 -7.88
CA LEU A 149 -7.56 -16.73 -9.17
C LEU A 149 -6.83 -17.50 -10.27
N ALA A 150 -7.59 -18.17 -11.14
CA ALA A 150 -7.06 -18.85 -12.31
C ALA A 150 -8.04 -18.82 -13.50
N GLY A 151 -7.53 -19.16 -14.69
CA GLY A 151 -8.32 -19.24 -15.93
C GLY A 151 -8.48 -17.92 -16.68
N ARG A 152 -9.10 -18.03 -17.86
CA ARG A 152 -9.51 -16.90 -18.72
C ARG A 152 -10.93 -17.19 -19.21
N PRO A 153 -11.96 -16.45 -18.75
CA PRO A 153 -11.93 -15.37 -17.77
C PRO A 153 -11.49 -15.84 -16.37
N GLY A 154 -10.89 -14.93 -15.59
CA GLY A 154 -10.40 -15.20 -14.24
C GLY A 154 -11.54 -15.62 -13.31
N ARG A 155 -11.35 -16.71 -12.55
CA ARG A 155 -12.29 -17.23 -11.56
C ARG A 155 -11.57 -17.56 -10.26
N ILE A 156 -12.26 -17.41 -9.12
CA ILE A 156 -11.77 -17.93 -7.85
C ILE A 156 -11.87 -19.45 -7.90
N VAL A 157 -10.71 -20.13 -7.87
CA VAL A 157 -10.60 -21.59 -7.92
C VAL A 157 -10.31 -22.21 -6.57
N HIS A 158 -9.81 -21.41 -5.61
CA HIS A 158 -9.54 -21.86 -4.26
C HIS A 158 -9.67 -20.71 -3.28
N GLU A 159 -10.11 -21.02 -2.07
CA GLU A 159 -10.17 -20.11 -0.92
C GLU A 159 -9.58 -20.79 0.29
N GLN A 160 -8.64 -20.11 0.98
CA GLN A 160 -8.02 -20.59 2.21
C GLN A 160 -8.14 -19.52 3.28
N ARG A 161 -8.71 -19.87 4.43
CA ARG A 161 -8.62 -19.09 5.66
C ARG A 161 -7.43 -19.57 6.49
N LEU A 162 -6.66 -18.64 7.03
CA LEU A 162 -5.48 -18.93 7.82
C LEU A 162 -5.82 -18.76 9.30
N SER A 163 -5.59 -19.80 10.11
CA SER A 163 -5.98 -19.85 11.52
C SER A 163 -5.07 -19.06 12.45
N VAL A 164 -3.84 -18.73 11.99
CA VAL A 164 -2.86 -17.97 12.76
C VAL A 164 -2.87 -16.52 12.29
N ALA A 165 -2.88 -15.57 13.20
CA ALA A 165 -2.86 -14.15 12.84
C ALA A 165 -1.56 -13.78 12.09
N PRO A 166 -1.60 -12.86 11.09
CA PRO A 166 -0.44 -12.50 10.28
C PRO A 166 0.79 -12.09 11.09
N ALA A 167 0.61 -11.33 12.16
CA ALA A 167 1.69 -10.89 13.04
C ALA A 167 2.44 -12.05 13.77
N ALA A 168 1.86 -13.24 13.83
CA ALA A 168 2.45 -14.43 14.49
C ALA A 168 3.03 -15.43 13.47
N ARG A 169 3.05 -15.10 12.18
CA ARG A 169 3.63 -15.94 11.11
C ARG A 169 5.03 -15.42 10.78
N SER A 170 6.04 -16.02 11.37
CA SER A 170 7.47 -15.74 11.11
C SER A 170 7.99 -16.53 9.90
#